data_cb586e4be6917b3e5c8907906a9e4fd1
#
_entry.id   cb586e4be6917b3e5c8907906a9e4fd1
#
_cell.length_a   1.000
_cell.length_b   1.000
_cell.length_c   1.000
_cell.angle_alpha   90.00
_cell.angle_beta   90.00
_cell.angle_gamma   90.00
#
_symmetry.space_group_name_H-M   'P 1'
#
loop_
_entity.id
_entity.type
_entity.pdbx_description
1 polymer ?
#
loop_
_entity_poly.entity_id
_entity_poly.type
_entity_poly.pdbx_seq_one_letter_code
_entity_poly.pdbx_strand_id
1 'polypeptide(L)'
;SSNDAYHFSFAVACVALVISMAIYYVFRPTFRHVEGGQRKAGDVVAEDNLSPAETRQRIIALCLVFAVVVFFWMAFHQNGLTLTYFADEFTAKSSEGLQSMFFSVWNLVLIIIGVYALFSLFQGDTKQTKVISGAIVLGVIAILAYKYFNLSGAIAVSAPIFQQFNPFYVVALTPVSMAIFGALAKRGKEPSAPRKIAYGMLIAAAGFAIMAFGSLGLLTPDAQAETVKSGEEGTLVSANWLISTYLVLTFAELLLSPMGISFVSKVAPPKLKGMMMGGWFVATAIGNALVSVGGFLWGGLPLWLVWSVFIVLCLLSALFMF
;
A
#
# COMPACT_ATOMS: atom_id res chain seq x y z
N SER A 1 -4.14 16.78 26.92
CA SER A 1 -3.01 17.39 26.20
C SER A 1 -2.74 16.60 24.91
N SER A 2 -2.01 17.18 23.94
CA SER A 2 -1.67 16.45 22.68
C SER A 2 -0.85 15.18 22.96
N ASN A 3 -0.04 15.18 24.01
CA ASN A 3 0.74 13.98 24.40
C ASN A 3 -0.16 12.80 24.81
N ASP A 4 -1.30 13.05 25.45
CA ASP A 4 -2.21 11.98 25.87
C ASP A 4 -2.82 11.28 24.64
N ALA A 5 -3.09 12.00 23.56
CA ALA A 5 -3.61 11.45 22.32
C ALA A 5 -2.63 10.46 21.66
N TYR A 6 -1.32 10.75 21.68
CA TYR A 6 -0.30 9.81 21.17
C TYR A 6 -0.19 8.55 22.01
N HIS A 7 -0.24 8.66 23.35
CA HIS A 7 -0.24 7.50 24.23
C HIS A 7 -1.46 6.60 24.00
N PHE A 8 -2.64 7.18 23.76
CA PHE A 8 -3.83 6.41 23.39
C PHE A 8 -3.66 5.67 22.05
N SER A 9 -3.07 6.32 21.06
CA SER A 9 -2.81 5.68 19.74
C SER A 9 -1.88 4.49 19.87
N PHE A 10 -0.80 4.60 20.63
CA PHE A 10 0.09 3.47 20.92
C PHE A 10 -0.61 2.37 21.73
N ALA A 11 -1.46 2.73 22.70
CA ALA A 11 -2.22 1.75 23.47
C ALA A 11 -3.18 0.94 22.57
N VAL A 12 -3.86 1.58 21.62
CA VAL A 12 -4.71 0.90 20.63
C VAL A 12 -3.90 -0.09 19.79
N ALA A 13 -2.70 0.30 19.33
CA ALA A 13 -1.82 -0.60 18.59
C ALA A 13 -1.38 -1.81 19.44
N CYS A 14 -1.03 -1.60 20.72
CA CYS A 14 -0.68 -2.69 21.65
C CYS A 14 -1.87 -3.65 21.84
N VAL A 15 -3.07 -3.14 22.06
CA VAL A 15 -4.29 -3.96 22.21
C VAL A 15 -4.55 -4.76 20.93
N ALA A 16 -4.43 -4.15 19.75
CA ALA A 16 -4.60 -4.84 18.48
C ALA A 16 -3.60 -6.00 18.32
N LEU A 17 -2.33 -5.80 18.70
CA LEU A 17 -1.31 -6.85 18.68
C LEU A 17 -1.63 -7.99 19.66
N VAL A 18 -2.07 -7.68 20.88
CA VAL A 18 -2.47 -8.68 21.86
C VAL A 18 -3.66 -9.50 21.36
N ILE A 19 -4.68 -8.85 20.78
CA ILE A 19 -5.82 -9.52 20.16
C ILE A 19 -5.35 -10.43 19.01
N SER A 20 -4.48 -9.95 18.14
CA SER A 20 -3.92 -10.73 17.05
C SER A 20 -3.18 -11.96 17.55
N MET A 21 -2.35 -11.82 18.58
CA MET A 21 -1.68 -12.96 19.22
C MET A 21 -2.67 -13.94 19.85
N ALA A 22 -3.70 -13.46 20.53
CA ALA A 22 -4.73 -14.30 21.12
C ALA A 22 -5.47 -15.11 20.05
N ILE A 23 -5.88 -14.47 18.95
CA ILE A 23 -6.50 -15.13 17.79
C ILE A 23 -5.56 -16.19 17.22
N TYR A 24 -4.27 -15.86 17.03
CA TYR A 24 -3.28 -16.81 16.53
C TYR A 24 -3.19 -18.06 17.43
N TYR A 25 -3.07 -17.88 18.74
CA TYR A 25 -2.96 -19.01 19.67
C TYR A 25 -4.24 -19.83 19.77
N VAL A 26 -5.41 -19.20 19.79
CA VAL A 26 -6.71 -19.88 19.86
C VAL A 26 -6.95 -20.74 18.62
N PHE A 27 -6.65 -20.20 17.44
CA PHE A 27 -6.86 -20.91 16.17
C PHE A 27 -5.64 -21.69 15.68
N ARG A 28 -4.55 -21.72 16.41
CA ARG A 28 -3.34 -22.47 16.08
C ARG A 28 -3.58 -23.93 15.69
N PRO A 29 -4.48 -24.70 16.35
CA PRO A 29 -4.76 -26.08 15.95
C PRO A 29 -5.23 -26.19 14.49
N THR A 30 -5.93 -25.19 13.97
CA THR A 30 -6.50 -25.17 12.62
C THR A 30 -5.43 -25.14 11.53
N PHE A 31 -4.29 -24.48 11.76
CA PHE A 31 -3.23 -24.35 10.78
C PHE A 31 -1.88 -24.97 11.21
N ARG A 32 -1.85 -25.63 12.35
CA ARG A 32 -0.66 -26.32 12.88
C ARG A 32 -0.04 -27.32 11.90
N HIS A 33 -0.87 -27.93 11.04
CA HIS A 33 -0.41 -28.85 9.99
C HIS A 33 0.39 -28.17 8.88
N VAL A 34 0.30 -26.84 8.75
CA VAL A 34 1.03 -26.01 7.79
C VAL A 34 2.26 -25.36 8.41
N GLU A 35 2.34 -25.31 9.76
CA GLU A 35 3.53 -24.85 10.48
C GLU A 35 4.66 -25.85 10.26
N GLY A 36 5.54 -25.57 9.29
CA GLY A 36 6.69 -26.43 8.92
C GLY A 36 7.80 -26.46 9.97
N GLY A 37 7.47 -26.77 11.23
CA GLY A 37 8.41 -26.74 12.35
C GLY A 37 8.66 -28.06 13.05
N GLN A 38 7.83 -29.08 12.87
CA GLN A 38 8.08 -30.42 13.40
C GLN A 38 8.54 -31.34 12.28
N ARG A 39 9.84 -31.26 11.94
CA ARG A 39 10.50 -32.34 11.24
C ARG A 39 10.35 -33.60 12.11
N LYS A 40 9.49 -34.53 11.72
CA LYS A 40 9.57 -35.88 12.24
C LYS A 40 10.92 -36.44 11.83
N ALA A 41 11.65 -37.07 12.77
CA ALA A 41 12.83 -37.83 12.44
C ALA A 41 12.39 -38.92 11.44
N GLY A 42 12.69 -38.75 10.15
CA GLY A 42 12.24 -39.62 9.07
C GLY A 42 11.57 -38.89 7.89
N ASP A 43 11.18 -37.61 8.02
CA ASP A 43 10.80 -36.84 6.86
C ASP A 43 12.04 -36.68 5.95
N VAL A 44 12.00 -37.39 4.84
CA VAL A 44 12.96 -37.24 3.76
C VAL A 44 13.02 -35.75 3.45
N VAL A 45 14.16 -35.13 3.73
CA VAL A 45 14.48 -33.78 3.21
C VAL A 45 14.15 -33.89 1.75
N ALA A 46 13.18 -33.08 1.25
CA ALA A 46 12.96 -33.00 -0.18
C ALA A 46 14.35 -32.87 -0.80
N GLU A 47 14.81 -33.97 -1.40
CA GLU A 47 16.17 -34.06 -1.91
C GLU A 47 16.33 -32.85 -2.79
N ASP A 48 17.34 -32.06 -2.48
CA ASP A 48 17.70 -30.89 -3.25
C ASP A 48 18.37 -31.43 -4.51
N ASN A 49 17.56 -31.98 -5.41
CA ASN A 49 17.99 -32.50 -6.70
C ASN A 49 18.45 -31.40 -7.65
N LEU A 50 18.58 -30.16 -7.10
CA LEU A 50 19.09 -29.03 -7.83
C LEU A 50 20.59 -29.15 -8.00
N SER A 51 21.06 -29.02 -9.23
CA SER A 51 22.49 -28.91 -9.49
C SER A 51 23.06 -27.65 -8.84
N PRO A 52 24.37 -27.63 -8.51
CA PRO A 52 25.00 -26.41 -7.99
C PRO A 52 24.84 -25.19 -8.91
N ALA A 53 24.76 -25.41 -10.22
CA ALA A 53 24.54 -24.37 -11.20
C ALA A 53 23.12 -23.78 -11.12
N GLU A 54 22.09 -24.63 -11.00
CA GLU A 54 20.68 -24.18 -10.82
C GLU A 54 20.49 -23.44 -9.49
N THR A 55 21.08 -23.95 -8.41
CA THR A 55 21.06 -23.29 -7.10
C THR A 55 21.65 -21.88 -7.20
N ARG A 56 22.81 -21.73 -7.86
CA ARG A 56 23.44 -20.42 -8.07
C ARG A 56 22.57 -19.50 -8.93
N GLN A 57 21.99 -20.00 -10.02
CA GLN A 57 21.10 -19.19 -10.88
C GLN A 57 19.88 -18.67 -10.12
N ARG A 58 19.23 -19.48 -9.29
CA ARG A 58 18.09 -19.09 -8.48
C ARG A 58 18.47 -18.01 -7.44
N ILE A 59 19.62 -18.16 -6.78
CA ILE A 59 20.12 -17.15 -5.82
C ILE A 59 20.40 -15.84 -6.53
N ILE A 60 21.09 -15.86 -7.67
CA ILE A 60 21.39 -14.64 -8.45
C ILE A 60 20.08 -13.97 -8.88
N ALA A 61 19.11 -14.71 -9.40
CA ALA A 61 17.82 -14.17 -9.82
C ALA A 61 17.09 -13.51 -8.64
N LEU A 62 17.10 -14.12 -7.45
CA LEU A 62 16.49 -13.52 -6.25
C LEU A 62 17.23 -12.26 -5.79
N CYS A 63 18.57 -12.27 -5.78
CA CYS A 63 19.36 -11.08 -5.43
C CYS A 63 19.11 -9.90 -6.39
N LEU A 64 18.96 -10.18 -7.69
CA LEU A 64 18.61 -9.15 -8.66
C LEU A 64 17.22 -8.57 -8.40
N VAL A 65 16.24 -9.42 -8.12
CA VAL A 65 14.89 -8.95 -7.73
C VAL A 65 14.94 -8.13 -6.44
N PHE A 66 15.71 -8.55 -5.43
CA PHE A 66 15.87 -7.80 -4.18
C PHE A 66 16.47 -6.41 -4.43
N ALA A 67 17.49 -6.30 -5.28
CA ALA A 67 18.10 -5.02 -5.63
C ALA A 67 17.07 -4.05 -6.24
N VAL A 68 16.19 -4.56 -7.10
CA VAL A 68 15.14 -3.74 -7.73
C VAL A 68 14.05 -3.36 -6.74
N VAL A 69 13.65 -4.28 -5.89
CA VAL A 69 12.58 -4.08 -4.89
C VAL A 69 12.99 -3.04 -3.83
N VAL A 70 14.28 -2.86 -3.54
CA VAL A 70 14.79 -1.75 -2.70
C VAL A 70 14.26 -0.40 -3.21
N PHE A 71 14.36 -0.13 -4.51
CA PHE A 71 13.91 1.14 -5.08
C PHE A 71 12.40 1.31 -5.05
N PHE A 72 11.65 0.21 -5.20
CA PHE A 72 10.20 0.28 -5.00
C PHE A 72 9.85 0.70 -3.58
N TRP A 73 10.43 0.06 -2.56
CA TRP A 73 10.13 0.38 -1.16
C TRP A 73 10.58 1.79 -0.79
N MET A 74 11.73 2.24 -1.32
CA MET A 74 12.18 3.62 -1.18
C MET A 74 11.15 4.62 -1.73
N ALA A 75 10.63 4.37 -2.93
CA ALA A 75 9.63 5.23 -3.55
C ALA A 75 8.28 5.10 -2.83
N PHE A 76 7.80 3.88 -2.56
CA PHE A 76 6.51 3.65 -1.95
C PHE A 76 6.39 4.29 -0.55
N HIS A 77 7.42 4.17 0.28
CA HIS A 77 7.41 4.75 1.63
C HIS A 77 7.59 6.28 1.67
N GLN A 78 7.68 6.94 0.51
CA GLN A 78 7.49 8.40 0.45
C GLN A 78 6.09 8.82 0.92
N ASN A 79 5.13 7.89 0.98
CA ASN A 79 3.83 8.13 1.58
C ASN A 79 3.92 8.60 3.05
N GLY A 80 4.92 8.14 3.80
CA GLY A 80 5.19 8.53 5.18
C GLY A 80 6.10 9.76 5.33
N LEU A 81 6.74 10.25 4.27
CA LEU A 81 7.68 11.37 4.32
C LEU A 81 7.26 12.50 3.39
N THR A 82 7.64 12.46 2.11
CA THR A 82 7.43 13.59 1.18
C THR A 82 5.96 13.84 0.85
N LEU A 83 5.11 12.79 0.79
CA LEU A 83 3.66 12.99 0.65
C LEU A 83 3.04 13.61 1.90
N THR A 84 3.59 13.35 3.08
CA THR A 84 3.17 14.00 4.32
C THR A 84 3.60 15.46 4.35
N TYR A 85 4.83 15.77 3.91
CA TYR A 85 5.28 17.16 3.75
C TYR A 85 4.39 17.91 2.76
N PHE A 86 4.08 17.32 1.61
CA PHE A 86 3.16 17.90 0.63
C PHE A 86 1.76 18.12 1.22
N ALA A 87 1.26 17.17 2.01
CA ALA A 87 -0.02 17.32 2.70
C ALA A 87 -0.01 18.51 3.69
N ASP A 88 1.12 18.74 4.34
CA ASP A 88 1.25 19.83 5.31
C ASP A 88 1.48 21.19 4.66
N GLU A 89 2.30 21.27 3.64
CA GLU A 89 2.76 22.55 3.08
C GLU A 89 1.92 23.03 1.90
N PHE A 90 1.39 22.11 1.07
CA PHE A 90 0.77 22.43 -0.23
C PHE A 90 -0.68 21.98 -0.38
N THR A 91 -1.28 21.38 0.64
CA THR A 91 -2.66 20.89 0.53
C THR A 91 -3.62 21.77 1.33
N ALA A 92 -4.81 22.01 0.76
CA ALA A 92 -5.86 22.77 1.41
C ALA A 92 -6.16 22.20 2.82
N LYS A 93 -6.16 23.07 3.82
CA LYS A 93 -6.35 22.72 5.25
C LYS A 93 -7.82 22.49 5.61
N SER A 94 -8.74 22.66 4.67
CA SER A 94 -10.16 22.40 4.83
C SER A 94 -10.72 21.61 3.65
N SER A 95 -11.76 20.86 3.90
CA SER A 95 -12.45 20.04 2.90
C SER A 95 -13.96 20.14 3.08
N GLU A 96 -14.69 20.20 1.97
CA GLU A 96 -16.14 20.33 1.92
C GLU A 96 -16.78 19.27 1.03
N GLY A 97 -18.09 19.12 1.14
CA GLY A 97 -18.89 18.26 0.30
C GLY A 97 -18.45 16.79 0.31
N LEU A 98 -18.46 16.15 -0.85
CA LEU A 98 -18.11 14.74 -0.98
C LEU A 98 -16.68 14.42 -0.53
N GLN A 99 -15.74 15.34 -0.77
CA GLN A 99 -14.34 15.15 -0.37
C GLN A 99 -14.21 15.02 1.15
N SER A 100 -14.97 15.78 1.94
CA SER A 100 -14.93 15.74 3.40
C SER A 100 -15.31 14.35 3.96
N MET A 101 -16.17 13.61 3.26
CA MET A 101 -16.58 12.28 3.69
C MET A 101 -15.44 11.26 3.71
N PHE A 102 -14.40 11.45 2.87
CA PHE A 102 -13.23 10.57 2.85
C PHE A 102 -12.31 10.74 4.06
N PHE A 103 -12.42 11.85 4.77
CA PHE A 103 -11.63 12.09 5.98
C PHE A 103 -12.24 11.51 7.27
N SER A 104 -13.43 10.91 7.17
CA SER A 104 -14.05 10.18 8.27
C SER A 104 -13.71 8.69 8.21
N VAL A 105 -12.98 8.18 9.20
CA VAL A 105 -12.64 6.74 9.32
C VAL A 105 -13.88 5.87 9.24
N TRP A 106 -14.99 6.27 9.89
CA TRP A 106 -16.23 5.51 9.86
C TRP A 106 -16.85 5.40 8.47
N ASN A 107 -16.72 6.44 7.65
CA ASN A 107 -17.18 6.38 6.26
C ASN A 107 -16.30 5.42 5.43
N LEU A 108 -14.99 5.43 5.66
CA LEU A 108 -14.07 4.50 5.00
C LEU A 108 -14.38 3.05 5.39
N VAL A 109 -14.68 2.78 6.66
CA VAL A 109 -15.11 1.45 7.13
C VAL A 109 -16.43 1.03 6.45
N LEU A 110 -17.40 1.92 6.34
CA LEU A 110 -18.65 1.65 5.62
C LEU A 110 -18.40 1.32 4.14
N ILE A 111 -17.50 2.05 3.49
CA ILE A 111 -17.11 1.78 2.09
C ILE A 111 -16.48 0.39 1.98
N ILE A 112 -15.58 0.01 2.89
CA ILE A 112 -15.00 -1.35 2.93
C ILE A 112 -16.11 -2.40 3.03
N ILE A 113 -17.02 -2.26 3.99
CA ILE A 113 -18.14 -3.19 4.17
C ILE A 113 -18.97 -3.28 2.89
N GLY A 114 -19.26 -2.14 2.26
CA GLY A 114 -19.98 -2.07 0.98
C GLY A 114 -19.26 -2.81 -0.15
N VAL A 115 -17.94 -2.63 -0.29
CA VAL A 115 -17.12 -3.31 -1.29
C VAL A 115 -17.16 -4.82 -1.09
N TYR A 116 -16.92 -5.31 0.11
CA TYR A 116 -16.96 -6.76 0.38
C TYR A 116 -18.36 -7.34 0.20
N ALA A 117 -19.40 -6.63 0.63
CA ALA A 117 -20.77 -7.04 0.39
C ALA A 117 -21.09 -7.08 -1.12
N LEU A 118 -20.61 -6.11 -1.89
CA LEU A 118 -20.77 -6.09 -3.35
C LEU A 118 -20.11 -7.31 -4.00
N PHE A 119 -18.86 -7.64 -3.62
CA PHE A 119 -18.21 -8.84 -4.11
C PHE A 119 -18.95 -10.12 -3.71
N SER A 120 -19.43 -10.21 -2.47
CA SER A 120 -20.24 -11.33 -1.98
C SER A 120 -21.57 -11.46 -2.74
N LEU A 121 -22.18 -10.36 -3.14
CA LEU A 121 -23.40 -10.34 -3.95
C LEU A 121 -23.19 -11.02 -5.32
N PHE A 122 -22.05 -10.78 -5.95
CA PHE A 122 -21.74 -11.37 -7.27
C PHE A 122 -21.16 -12.78 -7.20
N GLN A 123 -20.40 -13.10 -6.13
CA GLN A 123 -19.71 -14.39 -6.00
C GLN A 123 -20.45 -15.39 -5.10
N GLY A 124 -21.48 -14.96 -4.37
CA GLY A 124 -22.22 -15.83 -3.46
C GLY A 124 -23.02 -16.92 -4.19
N ASP A 125 -22.91 -18.17 -3.71
CA ASP A 125 -23.56 -19.32 -4.31
C ASP A 125 -25.03 -19.46 -3.91
N THR A 126 -25.43 -18.93 -2.74
CA THR A 126 -26.80 -19.08 -2.22
C THR A 126 -27.63 -17.82 -2.41
N LYS A 127 -28.96 -18.02 -2.61
CA LYS A 127 -29.92 -16.90 -2.67
C LYS A 127 -29.90 -16.07 -1.39
N GLN A 128 -29.75 -16.73 -0.23
CA GLN A 128 -29.69 -16.05 1.07
C GLN A 128 -28.47 -15.11 1.16
N THR A 129 -27.28 -15.58 0.74
CA THR A 129 -26.06 -14.75 0.71
C THR A 129 -26.27 -13.52 -0.17
N LYS A 130 -26.86 -13.70 -1.36
CA LYS A 130 -27.13 -12.57 -2.28
C LYS A 130 -28.11 -11.55 -1.69
N VAL A 131 -29.18 -12.01 -1.05
CA VAL A 131 -30.17 -11.12 -0.42
C VAL A 131 -29.54 -10.33 0.73
N ILE A 132 -28.80 -11.01 1.61
CA ILE A 132 -28.12 -10.34 2.75
C ILE A 132 -27.09 -9.34 2.24
N SER A 133 -26.26 -9.74 1.29
CA SER A 133 -25.23 -8.84 0.71
C SER A 133 -25.85 -7.64 0.00
N GLY A 134 -26.94 -7.85 -0.74
CA GLY A 134 -27.69 -6.76 -1.36
C GLY A 134 -28.28 -5.79 -0.34
N ALA A 135 -28.85 -6.30 0.76
CA ALA A 135 -29.38 -5.48 1.84
C ALA A 135 -28.25 -4.66 2.53
N ILE A 136 -27.07 -5.25 2.73
CA ILE A 136 -25.90 -4.55 3.28
C ILE A 136 -25.46 -3.43 2.34
N VAL A 137 -25.33 -3.69 1.04
CA VAL A 137 -24.94 -2.67 0.05
C VAL A 137 -25.93 -1.50 0.07
N LEU A 138 -27.23 -1.77 0.02
CA LEU A 138 -28.26 -0.73 0.08
C LEU A 138 -28.20 0.05 1.40
N GLY A 139 -28.02 -0.64 2.52
CA GLY A 139 -27.86 0.00 3.84
C GLY A 139 -26.66 0.93 3.89
N VAL A 140 -25.49 0.50 3.37
CA VAL A 140 -24.28 1.34 3.31
C VAL A 140 -24.52 2.57 2.44
N ILE A 141 -25.12 2.41 1.27
CA ILE A 141 -25.44 3.53 0.37
C ILE A 141 -26.37 4.51 1.07
N ALA A 142 -27.44 4.02 1.71
CA ALA A 142 -28.40 4.86 2.42
C ALA A 142 -27.75 5.64 3.58
N ILE A 143 -26.89 4.99 4.37
CA ILE A 143 -26.18 5.66 5.47
C ILE A 143 -25.23 6.73 4.93
N LEU A 144 -24.44 6.42 3.90
CA LEU A 144 -23.52 7.39 3.30
C LEU A 144 -24.26 8.56 2.66
N ALA A 145 -25.37 8.30 1.96
CA ALA A 145 -26.22 9.34 1.40
C ALA A 145 -26.82 10.23 2.51
N TYR A 146 -27.36 9.62 3.57
CA TYR A 146 -27.87 10.37 4.71
C TYR A 146 -26.80 11.28 5.32
N LYS A 147 -25.59 10.76 5.53
CA LYS A 147 -24.47 11.56 6.05
C LYS A 147 -24.08 12.69 5.09
N TYR A 148 -24.07 12.44 3.78
CA TYR A 148 -23.77 13.46 2.78
C TYR A 148 -24.76 14.63 2.81
N PHE A 149 -26.06 14.33 2.84
CA PHE A 149 -27.10 15.37 2.90
C PHE A 149 -27.16 16.12 4.22
N ASN A 150 -26.54 15.59 5.29
CA ASN A 150 -26.45 16.23 6.61
C ASN A 150 -25.06 16.75 6.93
N LEU A 151 -24.21 17.00 5.91
CA LEU A 151 -22.89 17.61 6.13
C LEU A 151 -23.06 19.05 6.65
N SER A 152 -22.34 19.37 7.71
CA SER A 152 -22.40 20.67 8.40
C SER A 152 -21.22 21.59 8.05
N GLY A 153 -20.94 21.76 6.75
CA GLY A 153 -19.90 22.69 6.28
C GLY A 153 -18.49 22.08 6.18
N ALA A 154 -17.48 22.95 6.14
CA ALA A 154 -16.09 22.57 5.99
C ALA A 154 -15.54 21.88 7.24
N ILE A 155 -14.73 20.84 7.03
CA ILE A 155 -13.96 20.19 8.09
C ILE A 155 -12.47 20.54 7.96
N ALA A 156 -11.79 20.66 9.09
CA ALA A 156 -10.34 20.83 9.11
C ALA A 156 -9.63 19.53 8.70
N VAL A 157 -8.64 19.65 7.82
CA VAL A 157 -7.82 18.54 7.33
C VAL A 157 -6.38 18.75 7.77
N SER A 158 -5.80 17.76 8.45
CA SER A 158 -4.41 17.77 8.88
C SER A 158 -3.59 16.76 8.09
N ALA A 159 -2.29 17.00 7.92
CA ALA A 159 -1.41 16.12 7.14
C ALA A 159 -1.42 14.65 7.60
N PRO A 160 -1.40 14.32 8.90
CA PRO A 160 -1.41 12.93 9.33
C PRO A 160 -2.65 12.13 8.91
N ILE A 161 -3.79 12.78 8.65
CA ILE A 161 -5.03 12.08 8.29
C ILE A 161 -4.92 11.37 6.92
N PHE A 162 -4.01 11.82 6.05
CA PHE A 162 -3.79 11.18 4.76
C PHE A 162 -3.21 9.77 4.89
N GLN A 163 -2.53 9.47 6.00
CA GLN A 163 -1.97 8.13 6.24
C GLN A 163 -3.06 7.03 6.33
N GLN A 164 -4.30 7.38 6.65
CA GLN A 164 -5.41 6.43 6.68
C GLN A 164 -5.78 5.86 5.30
N PHE A 165 -5.42 6.55 4.21
CA PHE A 165 -5.81 6.13 2.87
C PHE A 165 -5.08 4.85 2.42
N ASN A 166 -3.81 4.66 2.78
CA ASN A 166 -3.11 3.43 2.42
C ASN A 166 -3.78 2.18 3.03
N PRO A 167 -3.95 2.02 4.36
CA PRO A 167 -4.62 0.84 4.91
C PRO A 167 -6.07 0.70 4.44
N PHE A 168 -6.79 1.81 4.25
CA PHE A 168 -8.13 1.79 3.67
C PHE A 168 -8.12 1.16 2.27
N TYR A 169 -7.27 1.64 1.36
CA TYR A 169 -7.20 1.12 0.00
C TYR A 169 -6.64 -0.30 -0.06
N VAL A 170 -5.69 -0.67 0.82
CA VAL A 170 -5.22 -2.07 0.92
C VAL A 170 -6.41 -3.00 1.12
N VAL A 171 -7.27 -2.71 2.10
CA VAL A 171 -8.42 -3.56 2.42
C VAL A 171 -9.48 -3.48 1.32
N ALA A 172 -9.83 -2.27 0.85
CA ALA A 172 -10.89 -2.08 -0.15
C ALA A 172 -10.52 -2.64 -1.53
N LEU A 173 -9.24 -2.54 -1.96
CA LEU A 173 -8.82 -2.99 -3.29
C LEU A 173 -8.37 -4.45 -3.32
N THR A 174 -8.15 -5.11 -2.18
CA THR A 174 -7.77 -6.53 -2.15
C THR A 174 -8.75 -7.41 -2.94
N PRO A 175 -10.07 -7.37 -2.72
CA PRO A 175 -11.00 -8.20 -3.48
C PRO A 175 -11.02 -7.82 -4.97
N VAL A 176 -10.80 -6.54 -5.31
CA VAL A 176 -10.69 -6.08 -6.71
C VAL A 176 -9.47 -6.70 -7.38
N SER A 177 -8.30 -6.62 -6.74
CA SER A 177 -7.06 -7.22 -7.22
C SER A 177 -7.21 -8.74 -7.41
N MET A 178 -7.80 -9.43 -6.43
CA MET A 178 -8.07 -10.87 -6.50
C MET A 178 -9.02 -11.21 -7.65
N ALA A 179 -10.06 -10.42 -7.90
CA ALA A 179 -10.98 -10.63 -9.01
C ALA A 179 -10.31 -10.45 -10.37
N ILE A 180 -9.47 -9.42 -10.52
CA ILE A 180 -8.70 -9.15 -11.75
C ILE A 180 -7.78 -10.33 -12.05
N PHE A 181 -6.92 -10.72 -11.10
CA PHE A 181 -5.98 -11.82 -11.32
C PHE A 181 -6.67 -13.17 -11.44
N GLY A 182 -7.73 -13.42 -10.70
CA GLY A 182 -8.56 -14.62 -10.85
C GLY A 182 -9.21 -14.73 -12.23
N ALA A 183 -9.69 -13.62 -12.78
CA ALA A 183 -10.23 -13.59 -14.15
C ALA A 183 -9.15 -13.79 -15.21
N LEU A 184 -7.94 -13.25 -15.02
CA LEU A 184 -6.80 -13.47 -15.90
C LEU A 184 -6.31 -14.92 -15.84
N ALA A 185 -6.25 -15.52 -14.64
CA ALA A 185 -5.87 -16.92 -14.43
C ALA A 185 -6.85 -17.86 -15.12
N LYS A 186 -8.16 -17.63 -14.99
CA LYS A 186 -9.19 -18.43 -15.70
C LYS A 186 -9.05 -18.37 -17.23
N ARG A 187 -8.48 -17.31 -17.77
CA ARG A 187 -8.21 -17.14 -19.21
C ARG A 187 -6.81 -17.63 -19.63
N GLY A 188 -6.01 -18.17 -18.71
CA GLY A 188 -4.62 -18.57 -18.99
C GLY A 188 -3.68 -17.39 -19.31
N LYS A 189 -4.06 -16.16 -18.95
CA LYS A 189 -3.33 -14.92 -19.24
C LYS A 189 -2.77 -14.26 -17.97
N GLU A 190 -2.71 -14.99 -16.87
CA GLU A 190 -2.16 -14.46 -15.62
C GLU A 190 -0.65 -14.16 -15.79
N PRO A 191 -0.19 -12.93 -15.52
CA PRO A 191 1.22 -12.60 -15.60
C PRO A 191 2.05 -13.38 -14.58
N SER A 192 3.30 -13.70 -14.94
CA SER A 192 4.25 -14.28 -13.99
C SER A 192 4.51 -13.32 -12.80
N ALA A 193 5.00 -13.86 -11.67
CA ALA A 193 5.27 -13.05 -10.50
C ALA A 193 6.24 -11.88 -10.78
N PRO A 194 7.37 -12.05 -11.51
CA PRO A 194 8.22 -10.91 -11.89
C PRO A 194 7.50 -9.87 -12.73
N ARG A 195 6.64 -10.27 -13.66
CA ARG A 195 5.84 -9.32 -14.45
C ARG A 195 4.83 -8.56 -13.61
N LYS A 196 4.20 -9.19 -12.59
CA LYS A 196 3.31 -8.47 -11.66
C LYS A 196 4.08 -7.43 -10.86
N ILE A 197 5.31 -7.74 -10.43
CA ILE A 197 6.21 -6.80 -9.77
C ILE A 197 6.52 -5.62 -10.72
N ALA A 198 6.86 -5.89 -11.98
CA ALA A 198 7.11 -4.86 -12.98
C ALA A 198 5.88 -3.95 -13.20
N TYR A 199 4.69 -4.52 -13.33
CA TYR A 199 3.45 -3.75 -13.42
C TYR A 199 3.20 -2.90 -12.16
N GLY A 200 3.49 -3.43 -10.97
CA GLY A 200 3.43 -2.67 -9.73
C GLY A 200 4.32 -1.42 -9.77
N MET A 201 5.55 -1.56 -10.30
CA MET A 201 6.48 -0.44 -10.46
C MET A 201 6.00 0.59 -11.49
N LEU A 202 5.42 0.15 -12.63
CA LEU A 202 4.82 1.06 -13.61
C LEU A 202 3.64 1.85 -13.01
N ILE A 203 2.81 1.19 -12.22
CA ILE A 203 1.69 1.83 -11.55
C ILE A 203 2.18 2.80 -10.47
N ALA A 204 3.25 2.47 -9.73
CA ALA A 204 3.86 3.40 -8.79
C ALA A 204 4.42 4.64 -9.50
N ALA A 205 5.07 4.48 -10.66
CA ALA A 205 5.50 5.60 -11.49
C ALA A 205 4.32 6.49 -11.91
N ALA A 206 3.17 5.89 -12.28
CA ALA A 206 1.95 6.65 -12.59
C ALA A 206 1.42 7.40 -11.36
N GLY A 207 1.49 6.83 -10.15
CA GLY A 207 1.13 7.50 -8.89
C GLY A 207 1.98 8.76 -8.65
N PHE A 208 3.30 8.67 -8.84
CA PHE A 208 4.18 9.84 -8.74
C PHE A 208 3.98 10.83 -9.89
N ALA A 209 3.58 10.38 -11.08
CA ALA A 209 3.21 11.27 -12.17
C ALA A 209 1.98 12.14 -11.81
N ILE A 210 0.99 11.60 -11.12
CA ILE A 210 -0.13 12.39 -10.58
C ILE A 210 0.39 13.52 -9.69
N MET A 211 1.35 13.23 -8.78
CA MET A 211 1.96 14.25 -7.93
C MET A 211 2.77 15.28 -8.73
N ALA A 212 3.53 14.82 -9.73
CA ALA A 212 4.30 15.72 -10.58
C ALA A 212 3.38 16.72 -11.32
N PHE A 213 2.28 16.24 -11.91
CA PHE A 213 1.28 17.09 -12.56
C PHE A 213 0.59 18.03 -11.58
N GLY A 214 0.18 17.52 -10.41
CA GLY A 214 -0.45 18.33 -9.37
C GLY A 214 0.46 19.38 -8.75
N SER A 215 1.77 19.26 -8.97
CA SER A 215 2.78 20.19 -8.47
C SER A 215 3.24 21.23 -9.51
N LEU A 216 2.70 21.18 -10.72
CA LEU A 216 3.06 22.17 -11.75
C LEU A 216 2.59 23.56 -11.33
N GLY A 217 3.52 24.51 -11.35
CA GLY A 217 3.23 25.90 -11.00
C GLY A 217 3.20 26.19 -9.48
N LEU A 218 3.46 25.19 -8.63
CA LEU A 218 3.65 25.42 -7.20
C LEU A 218 5.04 26.02 -6.91
N LEU A 219 5.13 26.75 -5.81
CA LEU A 219 6.41 27.21 -5.28
C LEU A 219 7.28 26.02 -4.86
N THR A 220 8.60 26.26 -4.77
CA THR A 220 9.48 25.30 -4.08
C THR A 220 9.16 25.26 -2.59
N PRO A 221 9.43 24.17 -1.85
CA PRO A 221 9.16 24.11 -0.43
C PRO A 221 9.80 25.24 0.39
N ASP A 222 11.03 25.64 0.05
CA ASP A 222 11.70 26.76 0.73
C ASP A 222 10.99 28.09 0.43
N ALA A 223 10.62 28.36 -0.83
CA ALA A 223 9.88 29.57 -1.21
C ALA A 223 8.48 29.59 -0.58
N GLN A 224 7.80 28.46 -0.51
CA GLN A 224 6.50 28.32 0.17
C GLN A 224 6.63 28.67 1.66
N ALA A 225 7.67 28.13 2.32
CA ALA A 225 7.92 28.42 3.74
C ALA A 225 8.24 29.90 4.00
N GLU A 226 8.96 30.56 3.11
CA GLU A 226 9.25 32.01 3.19
C GLU A 226 7.99 32.84 2.98
N THR A 227 7.16 32.49 1.98
CA THR A 227 5.88 33.16 1.69
C THR A 227 4.94 33.09 2.90
N VAL A 228 4.80 31.92 3.51
CA VAL A 228 3.96 31.75 4.70
C VAL A 228 4.52 32.52 5.90
N LYS A 229 5.85 32.56 6.09
CA LYS A 229 6.49 33.34 7.17
C LYS A 229 6.31 34.85 7.00
N SER A 230 6.25 35.36 5.77
CA SER A 230 5.98 36.78 5.49
C SER A 230 4.51 37.16 5.71
N GLY A 231 3.65 36.20 6.03
CA GLY A 231 2.21 36.44 6.25
C GLY A 231 1.39 36.43 4.95
N GLU A 232 1.98 36.04 3.83
CA GLU A 232 1.28 35.88 2.57
C GLU A 232 0.67 34.47 2.43
N GLU A 233 -0.37 34.34 1.64
CA GLU A 233 -0.97 33.04 1.34
C GLU A 233 -0.05 32.24 0.39
N GLY A 234 0.36 31.03 0.84
CA GLY A 234 1.10 30.09 0.00
C GLY A 234 0.21 29.45 -1.06
N THR A 235 0.85 28.78 -2.01
CA THR A 235 0.13 28.02 -3.06
C THR A 235 -0.41 26.72 -2.50
N LEU A 236 -1.73 26.51 -2.58
CA LEU A 236 -2.39 25.30 -2.11
C LEU A 236 -3.15 24.58 -3.24
N VAL A 237 -3.18 23.27 -3.18
CA VAL A 237 -3.94 22.43 -4.10
C VAL A 237 -4.95 21.55 -3.38
N SER A 238 -5.90 21.00 -4.14
CA SER A 238 -6.91 20.10 -3.61
C SER A 238 -6.31 18.82 -3.03
N ALA A 239 -6.87 18.33 -1.93
CA ALA A 239 -6.55 17.03 -1.35
C ALA A 239 -6.75 15.84 -2.31
N ASN A 240 -7.52 16.02 -3.39
CA ASN A 240 -7.76 14.96 -4.38
C ASN A 240 -6.48 14.46 -5.06
N TRP A 241 -5.44 15.31 -5.20
CA TRP A 241 -4.16 14.87 -5.72
C TRP A 241 -3.52 13.80 -4.85
N LEU A 242 -3.49 14.00 -3.54
CA LEU A 242 -2.99 13.02 -2.58
C LEU A 242 -3.88 11.79 -2.50
N ILE A 243 -5.20 11.96 -2.39
CA ILE A 243 -6.15 10.84 -2.31
C ILE A 243 -5.99 9.91 -3.53
N SER A 244 -5.87 10.49 -4.74
CA SER A 244 -5.67 9.73 -5.98
C SER A 244 -4.30 9.05 -6.01
N THR A 245 -3.26 9.72 -5.52
CA THR A 245 -1.90 9.15 -5.45
C THR A 245 -1.86 7.98 -4.49
N TYR A 246 -2.44 8.08 -3.30
CA TYR A 246 -2.55 6.96 -2.37
C TYR A 246 -3.29 5.77 -2.98
N LEU A 247 -4.38 6.01 -3.73
CA LEU A 247 -5.12 4.95 -4.43
C LEU A 247 -4.20 4.19 -5.41
N VAL A 248 -3.47 4.92 -6.25
CA VAL A 248 -2.62 4.33 -7.29
C VAL A 248 -1.40 3.64 -6.67
N LEU A 249 -0.75 4.25 -5.69
CA LEU A 249 0.40 3.66 -4.98
C LEU A 249 -0.01 2.40 -4.22
N THR A 250 -1.16 2.39 -3.57
CA THR A 250 -1.65 1.20 -2.86
C THR A 250 -1.99 0.06 -3.83
N PHE A 251 -2.54 0.38 -5.01
CA PHE A 251 -2.74 -0.65 -6.03
C PHE A 251 -1.42 -1.23 -6.53
N ALA A 252 -0.39 -0.40 -6.69
CA ALA A 252 0.98 -0.86 -6.99
C ALA A 252 1.52 -1.79 -5.90
N GLU A 253 1.32 -1.45 -4.63
CA GLU A 253 1.70 -2.28 -3.49
C GLU A 253 1.03 -3.66 -3.51
N LEU A 254 -0.27 -3.72 -3.79
CA LEU A 254 -1.03 -4.97 -3.87
C LEU A 254 -0.54 -5.90 -5.00
N LEU A 255 0.06 -5.35 -6.04
CA LEU A 255 0.68 -6.15 -7.10
C LEU A 255 2.05 -6.68 -6.70
N LEU A 256 2.80 -5.93 -5.91
CA LEU A 256 4.20 -6.24 -5.61
C LEU A 256 4.34 -7.06 -4.33
N SER A 257 3.73 -6.62 -3.23
CA SER A 257 4.01 -7.16 -1.90
C SER A 257 3.65 -8.65 -1.76
N PRO A 258 2.41 -9.11 -2.07
CA PRO A 258 2.07 -10.54 -1.96
C PRO A 258 2.80 -11.39 -3.00
N MET A 259 3.04 -10.83 -4.19
CA MET A 259 3.69 -11.56 -5.27
C MET A 259 5.19 -11.75 -5.00
N GLY A 260 5.84 -10.78 -4.41
CA GLY A 260 7.25 -10.86 -4.04
C GLY A 260 7.53 -11.98 -3.04
N ILE A 261 6.79 -12.02 -1.95
CA ILE A 261 6.90 -13.08 -0.94
C ILE A 261 6.60 -14.46 -1.56
N SER A 262 5.54 -14.57 -2.35
CA SER A 262 5.20 -15.82 -3.05
C SER A 262 6.30 -16.24 -4.04
N PHE A 263 6.87 -15.31 -4.78
CA PHE A 263 7.96 -15.57 -5.72
C PHE A 263 9.20 -16.09 -5.01
N VAL A 264 9.65 -15.41 -3.96
CA VAL A 264 10.79 -15.87 -3.16
C VAL A 264 10.56 -17.28 -2.61
N SER A 265 9.37 -17.53 -2.05
CA SER A 265 9.01 -18.83 -1.50
C SER A 265 9.04 -19.97 -2.53
N LYS A 266 8.74 -19.68 -3.82
CA LYS A 266 8.69 -20.67 -4.89
C LYS A 266 10.04 -20.87 -5.57
N VAL A 267 10.84 -19.81 -5.71
CA VAL A 267 12.12 -19.85 -6.46
C VAL A 267 13.29 -20.22 -5.56
N ALA A 268 13.22 -19.88 -4.27
CA ALA A 268 14.32 -20.15 -3.35
C ALA A 268 14.66 -21.64 -3.28
N PRO A 269 15.97 -21.99 -3.30
CA PRO A 269 16.38 -23.35 -3.07
C PRO A 269 15.85 -23.86 -1.71
N PRO A 270 15.37 -25.11 -1.60
CA PRO A 270 14.71 -25.62 -0.39
C PRO A 270 15.54 -25.44 0.89
N LYS A 271 16.86 -25.68 0.81
CA LYS A 271 17.77 -25.51 1.95
C LYS A 271 17.98 -24.05 2.36
N LEU A 272 17.82 -23.09 1.45
CA LEU A 272 18.08 -21.67 1.65
C LEU A 272 16.81 -20.84 1.72
N LYS A 273 15.64 -21.46 1.71
CA LYS A 273 14.34 -20.78 1.66
C LYS A 273 14.17 -19.74 2.78
N GLY A 274 14.49 -20.09 4.02
CA GLY A 274 14.42 -19.14 5.14
C GLY A 274 15.37 -17.95 4.98
N MET A 275 16.59 -18.20 4.50
CA MET A 275 17.57 -17.14 4.25
C MET A 275 17.11 -16.20 3.12
N MET A 276 16.56 -16.73 2.04
CA MET A 276 16.03 -15.91 0.94
C MET A 276 14.79 -15.11 1.36
N MET A 277 13.92 -15.68 2.20
CA MET A 277 12.81 -14.93 2.79
C MET A 277 13.33 -13.80 3.70
N GLY A 278 14.38 -14.03 4.49
CA GLY A 278 15.07 -12.98 5.23
C GLY A 278 15.66 -11.90 4.33
N GLY A 279 16.23 -12.30 3.18
CA GLY A 279 16.74 -11.39 2.15
C GLY A 279 15.68 -10.42 1.60
N TRP A 280 14.45 -10.86 1.42
CA TRP A 280 13.32 -10.00 1.06
C TRP A 280 13.08 -8.89 2.09
N PHE A 281 13.09 -9.24 3.39
CA PHE A 281 12.92 -8.25 4.45
C PHE A 281 14.12 -7.31 4.58
N VAL A 282 15.34 -7.79 4.32
CA VAL A 282 16.54 -6.94 4.25
C VAL A 282 16.42 -5.93 3.11
N ALA A 283 15.96 -6.36 1.92
CA ALA A 283 15.70 -5.44 0.81
C ALA A 283 14.67 -4.37 1.17
N THR A 284 13.58 -4.76 1.84
CA THR A 284 12.57 -3.83 2.35
C THR A 284 13.18 -2.83 3.35
N ALA A 285 14.00 -3.31 4.28
CA ALA A 285 14.66 -2.47 5.28
C ALA A 285 15.64 -1.46 4.65
N ILE A 286 16.42 -1.88 3.64
CA ILE A 286 17.29 -0.98 2.88
C ILE A 286 16.45 0.08 2.15
N GLY A 287 15.35 -0.32 1.49
CA GLY A 287 14.42 0.61 0.86
C GLY A 287 13.89 1.65 1.84
N ASN A 288 13.49 1.22 3.04
CA ASN A 288 13.02 2.11 4.10
C ASN A 288 14.11 3.08 4.59
N ALA A 289 15.36 2.64 4.70
CA ALA A 289 16.48 3.52 5.04
C ALA A 289 16.71 4.59 3.95
N LEU A 290 16.51 4.24 2.68
CA LEU A 290 16.66 5.15 1.54
C LEU A 290 15.48 6.14 1.37
N VAL A 291 14.42 6.03 2.14
CA VAL A 291 13.29 7.00 2.14
C VAL A 291 13.79 8.41 2.44
N SER A 292 14.84 8.55 3.26
CA SER A 292 15.49 9.84 3.56
C SER A 292 15.96 10.62 2.32
N VAL A 293 16.22 9.94 1.19
CA VAL A 293 16.55 10.59 -0.09
C VAL A 293 15.47 11.60 -0.50
N GLY A 294 14.19 11.28 -0.30
CA GLY A 294 13.09 12.21 -0.54
C GLY A 294 13.18 13.47 0.33
N GLY A 295 13.55 13.32 1.60
CA GLY A 295 13.78 14.45 2.50
C GLY A 295 14.95 15.34 2.06
N PHE A 296 16.04 14.76 1.54
CA PHE A 296 17.17 15.54 1.01
C PHE A 296 16.82 16.30 -0.31
N LEU A 297 15.86 15.77 -1.08
CA LEU A 297 15.37 16.42 -2.28
C LEU A 297 14.34 17.51 -2.00
N TRP A 298 13.78 17.54 -0.77
CA TRP A 298 12.78 18.50 -0.34
C TRP A 298 13.43 19.81 0.07
N GLY A 299 12.96 20.93 -0.48
CA GLY A 299 13.50 22.26 -0.15
C GLY A 299 13.61 23.13 -1.39
N GLY A 300 14.82 23.34 -1.89
CA GLY A 300 15.10 24.26 -3.03
C GLY A 300 14.71 23.72 -4.41
N LEU A 301 14.37 22.43 -4.55
CA LEU A 301 14.01 21.86 -5.84
C LEU A 301 12.52 22.07 -6.16
N PRO A 302 12.16 22.30 -7.44
CA PRO A 302 10.76 22.27 -7.87
C PRO A 302 10.12 20.90 -7.57
N LEU A 303 8.92 20.90 -7.01
CA LEU A 303 8.23 19.69 -6.59
C LEU A 303 8.06 18.66 -7.72
N TRP A 304 7.71 19.11 -8.93
CA TRP A 304 7.59 18.22 -10.09
C TRP A 304 8.88 17.46 -10.37
N LEU A 305 10.04 18.06 -10.10
CA LEU A 305 11.34 17.42 -10.27
C LEU A 305 11.59 16.38 -9.19
N VAL A 306 11.22 16.67 -7.94
CA VAL A 306 11.29 15.70 -6.82
C VAL A 306 10.51 14.44 -7.16
N TRP A 307 9.27 14.59 -7.63
CA TRP A 307 8.45 13.45 -8.03
C TRP A 307 9.01 12.73 -9.26
N SER A 308 9.61 13.47 -10.19
CA SER A 308 10.22 12.88 -11.39
C SER A 308 11.37 11.92 -11.07
N VAL A 309 12.12 12.16 -9.99
CA VAL A 309 13.15 11.22 -9.52
C VAL A 309 12.54 9.86 -9.20
N PHE A 310 11.44 9.83 -8.45
CA PHE A 310 10.75 8.57 -8.12
C PHE A 310 10.09 7.92 -9.34
N ILE A 311 9.55 8.70 -10.27
CA ILE A 311 9.05 8.19 -11.56
C ILE A 311 10.15 7.45 -12.31
N VAL A 312 11.31 8.09 -12.50
CA VAL A 312 12.44 7.49 -13.22
C VAL A 312 12.95 6.23 -12.55
N LEU A 313 13.09 6.24 -11.21
CA LEU A 313 13.51 5.06 -10.46
C LEU A 313 12.54 3.90 -10.61
N CYS A 314 11.23 4.16 -10.52
CA CYS A 314 10.22 3.13 -10.73
C CYS A 314 10.20 2.61 -12.18
N LEU A 315 10.37 3.47 -13.19
CA LEU A 315 10.42 3.07 -14.59
C LEU A 315 11.67 2.24 -14.91
N LEU A 316 12.84 2.63 -14.42
CA LEU A 316 14.08 1.86 -14.58
C LEU A 316 13.96 0.50 -13.90
N SER A 317 13.38 0.47 -12.70
CA SER A 317 13.12 -0.78 -11.96
C SER A 317 12.15 -1.69 -12.71
N ALA A 318 11.08 -1.13 -13.28
CA ALA A 318 10.15 -1.88 -14.12
C ALA A 318 10.83 -2.44 -15.38
N LEU A 319 11.61 -1.62 -16.07
CA LEU A 319 12.33 -2.04 -17.28
C LEU A 319 13.30 -3.20 -17.00
N PHE A 320 13.95 -3.18 -15.84
CA PHE A 320 14.85 -4.25 -15.44
C PHE A 320 14.12 -5.58 -15.17
N MET A 321 12.86 -5.52 -14.75
CA MET A 321 12.03 -6.69 -14.41
C MET A 321 11.35 -7.32 -15.62
N PHE A 322 11.25 -6.63 -16.77
CA PHE A 322 10.71 -7.15 -18.03
C PHE A 322 11.78 -7.90 -18.84
#